data_eeb8f4e4889b79f4cf1353beef325322
#
_entry.id   eeb8f4e4889b79f4cf1353beef325322
#
_cell.length_a   1.000
_cell.length_b   1.000
_cell.length_c   1.000
_cell.angle_alpha   90.00
_cell.angle_beta   90.00
_cell.angle_gamma   90.00
#
_symmetry.space_group_name_H-M   'P 1'
#
loop_
_entity.id
_entity.type
_entity.pdbx_description
1 polymer ?
#
loop_
_entity_poly.entity_id
_entity_poly.type
_entity_poly.pdbx_seq_one_letter_code
_entity_poly.pdbx_strand_id
1 'polypeptide(L)'
;MFERRIEEATLNSWPALQQHLFDGWVIRFAQGYTKRANSVTPLYPGLLPTEDKIAYCEHFYQQKEQPTIFRLLSFSTESIRLDQRLAQRGYRILDRTHVWSLQRPANPLADQSSVHMLPLTDWFPIYRQFDAKYSELQHIHRELLERIQHPSIYATLYQHDVPVACGLGVLEHEALGLFDIVTDAQQRRKGYGTQLVAGMLDWGWQHGAQYAYLQVIETNQIAQRLYARLGFQPTYQYWYRRQER
;
A
#
# COMPACT_ATOMS: atom_id res chain seq x y z
N MET A 1 10.15 14.89 7.76
CA MET A 1 10.60 13.48 7.75
C MET A 1 9.50 12.49 8.12
N PHE A 2 8.30 12.97 8.31
CA PHE A 2 7.10 12.16 8.56
C PHE A 2 6.78 11.23 7.37
N GLU A 3 6.90 11.75 6.14
CA GLU A 3 6.64 11.01 4.90
C GLU A 3 7.54 9.77 4.76
N ARG A 4 8.82 9.89 5.16
CA ARG A 4 9.76 8.75 5.12
C ARG A 4 9.37 7.65 6.11
N ARG A 5 8.92 8.01 7.31
CA ARG A 5 8.42 7.05 8.30
C ARG A 5 7.20 6.28 7.75
N ILE A 6 6.30 6.96 7.04
CA ILE A 6 5.18 6.30 6.34
C ILE A 6 5.70 5.34 5.26
N GLU A 7 6.74 5.72 4.50
CA GLU A 7 7.30 4.84 3.47
C GLU A 7 7.95 3.59 4.07
N GLU A 8 8.72 3.73 5.14
CA GLU A 8 9.31 2.61 5.87
C GLU A 8 8.21 1.67 6.39
N ALA A 9 7.21 2.20 7.08
CA ALA A 9 6.05 1.44 7.54
C ALA A 9 5.28 0.79 6.38
N THR A 10 5.14 1.47 5.24
CA THR A 10 4.51 0.90 4.03
C THR A 10 5.27 -0.32 3.51
N LEU A 11 6.61 -0.25 3.46
CA LEU A 11 7.44 -1.35 2.98
C LEU A 11 7.33 -2.58 3.88
N ASN A 12 7.25 -2.38 5.19
CA ASN A 12 7.12 -3.43 6.19
C ASN A 12 5.71 -4.02 6.24
N SER A 13 4.68 -3.16 6.15
CA SER A 13 3.27 -3.58 6.18
C SER A 13 2.81 -4.29 4.90
N TRP A 14 3.51 -4.07 3.79
CA TRP A 14 3.26 -4.75 2.52
C TRP A 14 4.54 -5.41 2.04
N PRO A 15 4.94 -6.55 2.61
CA PRO A 15 6.22 -7.20 2.30
C PRO A 15 6.31 -7.66 0.84
N ALA A 16 7.50 -7.98 0.39
CA ALA A 16 7.76 -8.64 -0.88
C ALA A 16 8.31 -10.07 -0.62
N LEU A 17 8.33 -10.92 -1.64
CA LEU A 17 8.94 -12.24 -1.54
C LEU A 17 10.46 -12.14 -1.36
N GLN A 18 11.06 -11.17 -2.03
CA GLN A 18 12.48 -10.84 -1.92
C GLN A 18 12.62 -9.32 -1.79
N GLN A 19 13.46 -8.88 -0.87
CA GLN A 19 13.80 -7.48 -0.69
C GLN A 19 15.27 -7.37 -0.32
N HIS A 20 15.98 -6.43 -0.92
CA HIS A 20 17.34 -6.07 -0.50
C HIS A 20 17.59 -4.58 -0.67
N LEU A 21 18.54 -4.08 0.12
CA LEU A 21 19.00 -2.71 0.07
C LEU A 21 20.25 -2.63 -0.83
N PHE A 22 20.26 -1.71 -1.78
CA PHE A 22 21.37 -1.43 -2.65
C PHE A 22 21.66 0.06 -2.70
N ASP A 23 22.71 0.49 -2.07
CA ASP A 23 23.17 1.88 -2.00
C ASP A 23 22.03 2.90 -1.76
N GLY A 24 21.23 2.64 -0.73
CA GLY A 24 20.07 3.47 -0.34
C GLY A 24 18.77 3.18 -1.10
N TRP A 25 18.79 2.35 -2.13
CA TRP A 25 17.61 1.93 -2.86
C TRP A 25 17.08 0.59 -2.37
N VAL A 26 15.76 0.50 -2.16
CA VAL A 26 15.08 -0.76 -1.79
C VAL A 26 14.58 -1.43 -3.05
N ILE A 27 15.13 -2.61 -3.36
CA ILE A 27 14.77 -3.42 -4.54
C ILE A 27 13.87 -4.55 -4.08
N ARG A 28 12.69 -4.69 -4.68
CA ARG A 28 11.64 -5.62 -4.26
C ARG A 28 11.17 -6.49 -5.41
N PHE A 29 10.89 -7.77 -5.11
CA PHE A 29 10.40 -8.72 -6.09
C PHE A 29 9.34 -9.64 -5.48
N ALA A 30 8.23 -9.82 -6.18
CA ALA A 30 7.13 -10.70 -5.82
C ALA A 30 6.43 -11.26 -7.09
N GLN A 31 7.21 -11.79 -8.03
CA GLN A 31 6.74 -12.50 -9.24
C GLN A 31 5.68 -11.72 -10.06
N GLY A 32 5.76 -10.38 -10.06
CA GLY A 32 4.81 -9.53 -10.79
C GLY A 32 3.53 -9.17 -10.02
N TYR A 33 3.29 -9.76 -8.84
CA TYR A 33 2.14 -9.39 -8.02
C TYR A 33 2.32 -7.99 -7.43
N THR A 34 1.51 -7.05 -7.86
CA THR A 34 1.51 -5.61 -7.60
C THR A 34 2.83 -4.88 -7.87
N LYS A 35 2.76 -3.68 -8.42
CA LYS A 35 3.94 -2.81 -8.60
C LYS A 35 4.59 -2.45 -7.27
N ARG A 36 3.81 -2.38 -6.19
CA ARG A 36 4.27 -2.06 -4.84
C ARG A 36 5.29 -3.06 -4.30
N ALA A 37 5.11 -4.35 -4.61
CA ALA A 37 6.03 -5.42 -4.22
C ALA A 37 7.03 -5.81 -5.33
N ASN A 38 7.00 -5.15 -6.51
CA ASN A 38 7.87 -5.38 -7.66
C ASN A 38 8.38 -4.05 -8.21
N SER A 39 9.07 -3.28 -7.40
CA SER A 39 9.66 -2.02 -7.81
C SER A 39 10.87 -1.65 -6.98
N VAL A 40 11.68 -0.76 -7.53
CA VAL A 40 12.80 -0.11 -6.86
C VAL A 40 12.30 1.20 -6.25
N THR A 41 12.53 1.41 -4.96
CA THR A 41 12.24 2.68 -4.28
C THR A 41 13.55 3.32 -3.84
N PRO A 42 13.94 4.49 -4.38
CA PRO A 42 15.09 5.26 -3.90
C PRO A 42 14.71 5.96 -2.59
N LEU A 43 14.89 5.22 -1.49
CA LEU A 43 14.41 5.65 -0.17
C LEU A 43 15.42 6.53 0.56
N TYR A 44 16.71 6.23 0.42
CA TYR A 44 17.82 6.94 1.05
C TYR A 44 18.86 7.39 0.02
N PRO A 45 19.63 8.45 0.34
CA PRO A 45 20.79 8.80 -0.48
C PRO A 45 21.79 7.66 -0.56
N GLY A 46 22.49 7.56 -1.68
CA GLY A 46 23.57 6.62 -1.91
C GLY A 46 24.85 7.31 -2.32
N LEU A 47 25.92 6.53 -2.50
CA LEU A 47 27.26 6.98 -2.88
C LEU A 47 27.59 6.69 -4.35
N LEU A 48 26.95 5.66 -4.92
CA LEU A 48 27.22 5.23 -6.29
C LEU A 48 26.60 6.17 -7.32
N PRO A 49 27.20 6.27 -8.54
CA PRO A 49 26.58 6.97 -9.65
C PRO A 49 25.17 6.43 -9.96
N THR A 50 24.23 7.33 -10.23
CA THR A 50 22.83 6.95 -10.52
C THR A 50 22.73 5.99 -11.70
N GLU A 51 23.57 6.14 -12.73
CA GLU A 51 23.56 5.31 -13.93
C GLU A 51 23.94 3.85 -13.60
N ASP A 52 24.92 3.64 -12.72
CA ASP A 52 25.33 2.31 -12.28
C ASP A 52 24.23 1.63 -11.47
N LYS A 53 23.52 2.40 -10.64
CA LYS A 53 22.37 1.92 -9.86
C LYS A 53 21.20 1.53 -10.76
N ILE A 54 20.91 2.30 -11.80
CA ILE A 54 19.88 1.97 -12.80
C ILE A 54 20.27 0.67 -13.53
N ALA A 55 21.51 0.58 -14.04
CA ALA A 55 21.99 -0.60 -14.75
C ALA A 55 21.91 -1.87 -13.89
N TYR A 56 22.27 -1.77 -12.61
CA TYR A 56 22.13 -2.88 -11.66
C TYR A 56 20.66 -3.33 -11.52
N CYS A 57 19.74 -2.40 -11.35
CA CYS A 57 18.32 -2.71 -11.24
C CYS A 57 17.75 -3.32 -12.53
N GLU A 58 18.12 -2.78 -13.69
CA GLU A 58 17.74 -3.34 -15.00
C GLU A 58 18.20 -4.78 -15.15
N HIS A 59 19.47 -5.05 -14.82
CA HIS A 59 20.02 -6.40 -14.84
C HIS A 59 19.28 -7.35 -13.88
N PHE A 60 19.04 -6.91 -12.65
CA PHE A 60 18.30 -7.69 -11.64
C PHE A 60 16.92 -8.14 -12.11
N TYR A 61 16.12 -7.22 -12.68
CA TYR A 61 14.76 -7.55 -13.16
C TYR A 61 14.79 -8.32 -14.48
N GLN A 62 15.77 -8.08 -15.33
CA GLN A 62 15.98 -8.84 -16.56
C GLN A 62 16.22 -10.32 -16.27
N GLN A 63 17.06 -10.66 -15.29
CA GLN A 63 17.29 -12.05 -14.86
C GLN A 63 16.05 -12.74 -14.33
N LYS A 64 15.03 -11.98 -13.91
CA LYS A 64 13.76 -12.47 -13.41
C LYS A 64 12.63 -12.40 -14.45
N GLU A 65 12.97 -12.06 -15.70
CA GLU A 65 12.01 -11.88 -16.80
C GLU A 65 10.89 -10.90 -16.47
N GLN A 66 11.16 -9.91 -15.62
CA GLN A 66 10.23 -8.86 -15.21
C GLN A 66 10.64 -7.49 -15.73
N PRO A 67 9.68 -6.59 -15.99
CA PRO A 67 10.00 -5.21 -16.33
C PRO A 67 10.62 -4.49 -15.14
N THR A 68 11.62 -3.65 -15.39
CA THR A 68 12.15 -2.75 -14.36
C THR A 68 11.15 -1.65 -14.07
N ILE A 69 10.77 -1.52 -12.79
CA ILE A 69 9.83 -0.52 -12.32
C ILE A 69 10.47 0.27 -11.19
N PHE A 70 10.48 1.60 -11.30
CA PHE A 70 10.89 2.51 -10.23
C PHE A 70 9.66 3.16 -9.60
N ARG A 71 9.60 3.18 -8.27
CA ARG A 71 8.60 3.89 -7.48
C ARG A 71 9.22 5.15 -6.92
N LEU A 72 8.76 6.31 -7.38
CA LEU A 72 9.37 7.61 -7.14
C LEU A 72 8.50 8.45 -6.20
N LEU A 73 9.12 9.09 -5.23
CA LEU A 73 8.48 9.77 -4.10
C LEU A 73 8.56 11.30 -4.28
N SER A 74 7.43 12.00 -4.19
CA SER A 74 7.35 13.45 -4.44
C SER A 74 8.14 14.30 -3.45
N PHE A 75 8.40 13.80 -2.25
CA PHE A 75 9.18 14.50 -1.23
C PHE A 75 10.70 14.26 -1.34
N SER A 76 11.13 13.36 -2.22
CA SER A 76 12.54 12.98 -2.39
C SER A 76 13.17 13.71 -3.57
N THR A 77 14.17 14.55 -3.31
CA THR A 77 14.97 15.22 -4.36
C THR A 77 15.64 14.19 -5.28
N GLU A 78 16.10 13.07 -4.74
CA GLU A 78 16.69 11.98 -5.54
C GLU A 78 15.65 11.38 -6.50
N SER A 79 14.44 11.11 -6.02
CA SER A 79 13.34 10.61 -6.88
C SER A 79 13.02 11.59 -8.01
N ILE A 80 13.00 12.89 -7.75
CA ILE A 80 12.71 13.92 -8.77
C ILE A 80 13.81 13.95 -9.84
N ARG A 81 15.09 13.85 -9.44
CA ARG A 81 16.22 13.79 -10.38
C ARG A 81 16.21 12.49 -11.18
N LEU A 82 15.92 11.38 -10.51
CA LEU A 82 15.82 10.06 -11.16
C LEU A 82 14.66 10.03 -12.16
N ASP A 83 13.53 10.66 -11.86
CA ASP A 83 12.37 10.75 -12.78
C ASP A 83 12.75 11.30 -14.15
N GLN A 84 13.53 12.39 -14.17
CA GLN A 84 13.99 13.01 -15.40
C GLN A 84 14.92 12.09 -16.21
N ARG A 85 15.85 11.39 -15.52
CA ARG A 85 16.76 10.43 -16.16
C ARG A 85 16.03 9.23 -16.74
N LEU A 86 15.07 8.68 -16.01
CA LEU A 86 14.26 7.56 -16.47
C LEU A 86 13.38 7.96 -17.67
N ALA A 87 12.83 9.18 -17.65
CA ALA A 87 12.09 9.72 -18.81
C ALA A 87 12.94 9.77 -20.08
N GLN A 88 14.19 10.27 -19.97
CA GLN A 88 15.16 10.30 -21.08
C GLN A 88 15.53 8.90 -21.59
N ARG A 89 15.46 7.88 -20.74
CA ARG A 89 15.68 6.46 -21.09
C ARG A 89 14.42 5.76 -21.62
N GLY A 90 13.31 6.48 -21.85
CA GLY A 90 12.07 5.93 -22.40
C GLY A 90 11.14 5.26 -21.38
N TYR A 91 11.41 5.38 -20.09
CA TYR A 91 10.49 4.88 -19.06
C TYR A 91 9.20 5.72 -19.03
N ARG A 92 8.06 5.07 -19.08
CA ARG A 92 6.73 5.73 -19.01
C ARG A 92 6.21 5.83 -17.57
N ILE A 93 5.47 6.90 -17.31
CA ILE A 93 4.78 7.10 -16.02
C ILE A 93 3.56 6.18 -15.96
N LEU A 94 3.38 5.55 -14.80
CA LEU A 94 2.21 4.77 -14.45
C LEU A 94 1.69 5.16 -13.05
N ASP A 95 0.38 5.01 -12.86
CA ASP A 95 -0.30 4.99 -11.57
C ASP A 95 0.18 6.05 -10.56
N ARG A 96 -0.12 7.31 -10.81
CA ARG A 96 0.01 8.35 -9.76
C ARG A 96 -0.86 7.98 -8.59
N THR A 97 -0.27 7.99 -7.40
CA THR A 97 -0.93 7.55 -6.16
C THR A 97 -0.69 8.57 -5.08
N HIS A 98 -1.76 8.96 -4.42
CA HIS A 98 -1.69 9.80 -3.22
C HIS A 98 -1.52 8.93 -1.99
N VAL A 99 -0.65 9.35 -1.09
CA VAL A 99 -0.57 8.86 0.28
C VAL A 99 -1.26 9.87 1.17
N TRP A 100 -2.25 9.40 1.89
CA TRP A 100 -3.04 10.20 2.81
C TRP A 100 -2.79 9.75 4.22
N SER A 101 -2.80 10.67 5.17
CA SER A 101 -2.68 10.37 6.59
C SER A 101 -3.78 11.03 7.42
N LEU A 102 -4.03 10.46 8.58
CA LEU A 102 -4.96 10.95 9.59
C LEU A 102 -4.26 10.87 10.96
N GLN A 103 -4.11 11.99 11.63
CA GLN A 103 -3.63 12.01 13.01
C GLN A 103 -4.74 11.51 13.95
N ARG A 104 -4.37 10.82 15.02
CA ARG A 104 -5.33 10.39 16.03
C ARG A 104 -6.06 11.60 16.59
N PRO A 105 -7.41 11.66 16.55
CA PRO A 105 -8.16 12.75 17.15
C PRO A 105 -8.03 12.70 18.68
N ALA A 106 -8.12 13.87 19.33
CA ALA A 106 -8.01 13.96 20.79
C ALA A 106 -9.09 13.12 21.50
N ASN A 107 -10.29 13.05 20.92
CA ASN A 107 -11.41 12.23 21.40
C ASN A 107 -11.88 11.33 20.26
N PRO A 108 -11.26 10.17 20.04
CA PRO A 108 -11.73 9.22 19.04
C PRO A 108 -13.14 8.77 19.42
N LEU A 109 -14.07 8.87 18.47
CA LEU A 109 -15.38 8.26 18.66
C LEU A 109 -15.19 6.74 18.56
N ALA A 110 -15.65 6.02 19.59
CA ALA A 110 -15.72 4.58 19.51
C ALA A 110 -16.68 4.19 18.39
N ASP A 111 -16.21 3.39 17.45
CA ASP A 111 -17.05 2.88 16.38
C ASP A 111 -17.93 1.74 16.94
N GLN A 112 -19.25 1.87 16.76
CA GLN A 112 -20.23 0.84 17.11
C GLN A 112 -20.50 -0.12 15.94
N SER A 113 -19.69 -0.07 14.89
CA SER A 113 -19.87 -0.92 13.72
C SER A 113 -19.62 -2.39 14.05
N SER A 114 -20.35 -3.27 13.37
CA SER A 114 -20.18 -4.73 13.43
C SER A 114 -18.96 -5.18 12.58
N VAL A 115 -17.82 -4.56 12.80
CA VAL A 115 -16.55 -5.00 12.18
C VAL A 115 -16.00 -6.19 12.95
N HIS A 116 -15.88 -7.31 12.27
CA HIS A 116 -15.32 -8.54 12.82
C HIS A 116 -13.86 -8.69 12.42
N MET A 117 -13.04 -9.15 13.35
CA MET A 117 -11.63 -9.48 13.09
C MET A 117 -11.54 -10.98 12.85
N LEU A 118 -11.09 -11.36 11.69
CA LEU A 118 -11.00 -12.77 11.27
C LEU A 118 -9.54 -13.23 11.22
N PRO A 119 -9.28 -14.52 11.37
CA PRO A 119 -8.02 -15.13 10.95
C PRO A 119 -7.80 -14.92 9.43
N LEU A 120 -6.56 -14.87 8.99
CA LEU A 120 -6.23 -14.75 7.56
C LEU A 120 -6.90 -15.86 6.73
N THR A 121 -6.97 -17.08 7.27
CA THR A 121 -7.59 -18.24 6.61
C THR A 121 -9.06 -18.01 6.24
N ASP A 122 -9.80 -17.28 7.08
CA ASP A 122 -11.23 -17.04 6.91
C ASP A 122 -11.49 -15.74 6.16
N TRP A 123 -10.62 -14.74 6.34
CA TRP A 123 -10.71 -13.45 5.67
C TRP A 123 -10.34 -13.52 4.19
N PHE A 124 -9.28 -14.26 3.84
CA PHE A 124 -8.74 -14.28 2.49
C PHE A 124 -9.74 -14.78 1.41
N PRO A 125 -10.56 -15.81 1.66
CA PRO A 125 -11.64 -16.20 0.74
C PRO A 125 -12.67 -15.08 0.50
N ILE A 126 -13.02 -14.30 1.53
CA ILE A 126 -13.95 -13.17 1.42
C ILE A 126 -13.34 -12.08 0.55
N TYR A 127 -12.09 -11.71 0.83
CA TYR A 127 -11.37 -10.73 0.01
C TYR A 127 -11.32 -11.14 -1.47
N ARG A 128 -11.00 -12.38 -1.75
CA ARG A 128 -10.95 -12.92 -3.12
C ARG A 128 -12.29 -12.83 -3.86
N GLN A 129 -13.39 -13.02 -3.15
CA GLN A 129 -14.74 -12.88 -3.71
C GLN A 129 -15.02 -11.42 -4.13
N PHE A 130 -14.49 -10.44 -3.39
CA PHE A 130 -14.74 -9.02 -3.64
C PHE A 130 -13.73 -8.40 -4.62
N ASP A 131 -12.50 -8.91 -4.67
CA ASP A 131 -11.45 -8.46 -5.60
C ASP A 131 -10.88 -9.61 -6.41
N ALA A 132 -11.39 -9.79 -7.62
CA ALA A 132 -10.90 -10.77 -8.59
C ALA A 132 -9.64 -10.31 -9.35
N LYS A 133 -9.13 -9.10 -9.09
CA LYS A 133 -7.92 -8.59 -9.72
C LYS A 133 -6.73 -9.49 -9.34
N TYR A 134 -5.88 -9.79 -10.32
CA TYR A 134 -4.74 -10.70 -10.13
C TYR A 134 -5.12 -12.12 -9.69
N SER A 135 -6.25 -12.66 -10.17
CA SER A 135 -6.74 -13.99 -9.79
C SER A 135 -5.67 -15.10 -9.90
N GLU A 136 -4.82 -15.06 -10.92
CA GLU A 136 -3.74 -16.03 -11.14
C GLU A 136 -2.60 -15.93 -10.12
N LEU A 137 -2.39 -14.76 -9.51
CA LEU A 137 -1.31 -14.46 -8.56
C LEU A 137 -1.80 -14.38 -7.10
N GLN A 138 -2.99 -14.88 -6.81
CA GLN A 138 -3.55 -14.80 -5.45
C GLN A 138 -2.77 -15.62 -4.42
N HIS A 139 -2.10 -16.70 -4.84
CA HIS A 139 -1.19 -17.44 -3.97
C HIS A 139 -0.02 -16.56 -3.51
N ILE A 140 0.51 -15.68 -4.40
CA ILE A 140 1.53 -14.71 -4.03
C ILE A 140 0.98 -13.70 -3.03
N HIS A 141 -0.24 -13.17 -3.25
CA HIS A 141 -0.88 -12.27 -2.30
C HIS A 141 -0.94 -12.89 -0.90
N ARG A 142 -1.47 -14.10 -0.80
CA ARG A 142 -1.55 -14.82 0.47
C ARG A 142 -0.18 -14.97 1.13
N GLU A 143 0.83 -15.37 0.36
CA GLU A 143 2.20 -15.51 0.86
C GLU A 143 2.78 -14.17 1.38
N LEU A 144 2.47 -13.04 0.73
CA LEU A 144 2.86 -11.72 1.24
C LEU A 144 2.17 -11.41 2.57
N LEU A 145 0.87 -11.69 2.71
CA LEU A 145 0.13 -11.47 3.95
C LEU A 145 0.67 -12.32 5.11
N GLU A 146 1.06 -13.58 4.85
CA GLU A 146 1.68 -14.49 5.83
C GLU A 146 3.06 -14.02 6.29
N ARG A 147 3.71 -13.13 5.54
CA ARG A 147 5.03 -12.54 5.88
C ARG A 147 4.95 -11.26 6.71
N ILE A 148 3.76 -10.72 6.96
CA ILE A 148 3.59 -9.54 7.82
C ILE A 148 4.00 -9.90 9.24
N GLN A 149 4.97 -9.15 9.79
CA GLN A 149 5.54 -9.42 11.13
C GLN A 149 4.93 -8.52 12.22
N HIS A 150 4.15 -7.53 11.83
CA HIS A 150 3.55 -6.56 12.74
C HIS A 150 2.13 -6.97 13.15
N PRO A 151 1.63 -6.51 14.32
CA PRO A 151 0.23 -6.67 14.68
C PRO A 151 -0.69 -6.25 13.53
N SER A 152 -1.58 -7.11 13.13
CA SER A 152 -2.46 -6.87 11.98
C SER A 152 -3.88 -7.34 12.25
N ILE A 153 -4.83 -6.68 11.59
CA ILE A 153 -6.23 -7.08 11.60
C ILE A 153 -6.69 -7.38 10.17
N TYR A 154 -7.40 -8.46 10.02
CA TYR A 154 -8.15 -8.82 8.82
C TYR A 154 -9.62 -8.52 9.12
N ALA A 155 -10.01 -7.27 8.82
CA ALA A 155 -11.33 -6.73 9.17
C ALA A 155 -12.38 -7.11 8.14
N THR A 156 -13.56 -7.51 8.60
CA THR A 156 -14.73 -7.79 7.76
C THR A 156 -15.98 -7.15 8.36
N LEU A 157 -16.72 -6.42 7.55
CA LEU A 157 -18.03 -5.86 7.90
C LEU A 157 -19.14 -6.80 7.40
N TYR A 158 -20.05 -7.16 8.28
CA TYR A 158 -21.22 -7.98 7.96
C TYR A 158 -22.51 -7.17 7.99
N GLN A 159 -23.46 -7.56 7.13
CA GLN A 159 -24.84 -7.12 7.17
C GLN A 159 -25.74 -8.34 7.05
N HIS A 160 -26.55 -8.59 8.07
CA HIS A 160 -27.43 -9.80 8.13
C HIS A 160 -26.65 -11.08 7.85
N ASP A 161 -25.51 -11.25 8.55
CA ASP A 161 -24.59 -12.40 8.44
C ASP A 161 -23.91 -12.58 7.05
N VAL A 162 -24.05 -11.61 6.16
CA VAL A 162 -23.39 -11.60 4.85
C VAL A 162 -22.22 -10.61 4.87
N PRO A 163 -21.01 -11.00 4.48
CA PRO A 163 -19.89 -10.08 4.38
C PRO A 163 -20.14 -9.08 3.23
N VAL A 164 -19.96 -7.78 3.51
CA VAL A 164 -20.22 -6.69 2.56
C VAL A 164 -19.01 -5.81 2.26
N ALA A 165 -18.02 -5.81 3.15
CA ALA A 165 -16.75 -5.12 2.94
C ALA A 165 -15.65 -5.79 3.78
N CYS A 166 -14.40 -5.72 3.31
CA CYS A 166 -13.26 -6.19 4.09
C CYS A 166 -12.02 -5.33 3.83
N GLY A 167 -11.01 -5.44 4.72
CA GLY A 167 -9.77 -4.69 4.64
C GLY A 167 -8.71 -5.24 5.58
N LEU A 168 -7.46 -4.82 5.35
CA LEU A 168 -6.30 -5.16 6.16
C LEU A 168 -5.79 -3.91 6.87
N GLY A 169 -5.61 -3.97 8.18
CA GLY A 169 -4.89 -2.99 8.99
C GLY A 169 -3.59 -3.58 9.52
N VAL A 170 -2.49 -2.85 9.43
CA VAL A 170 -1.18 -3.25 9.98
C VAL A 170 -0.66 -2.13 10.86
N LEU A 171 -0.35 -2.46 12.10
CA LEU A 171 0.14 -1.50 13.11
C LEU A 171 1.64 -1.69 13.31
N GLU A 172 2.44 -0.73 12.87
CA GLU A 172 3.87 -0.66 13.14
C GLU A 172 4.18 0.54 14.03
N HIS A 173 4.61 0.29 15.27
CA HIS A 173 4.79 1.33 16.29
C HIS A 173 3.53 2.20 16.44
N GLU A 174 3.59 3.45 15.99
CA GLU A 174 2.51 4.43 16.07
C GLU A 174 1.70 4.56 14.77
N ALA A 175 2.06 3.83 13.73
CA ALA A 175 1.52 3.95 12.38
C ALA A 175 0.54 2.82 12.06
N LEU A 176 -0.72 3.12 11.80
CA LEU A 176 -1.69 2.18 11.27
C LEU A 176 -1.76 2.31 9.74
N GLY A 177 -1.22 1.34 9.01
CA GLY A 177 -1.41 1.22 7.57
C GLY A 177 -2.71 0.53 7.21
N LEU A 178 -3.47 1.09 6.26
CA LEU A 178 -4.73 0.53 5.78
C LEU A 178 -4.56 0.06 4.32
N PHE A 179 -4.85 -1.22 4.08
CA PHE A 179 -4.64 -1.89 2.80
C PHE A 179 -5.86 -2.74 2.43
N ASP A 180 -5.93 -3.18 1.17
CA ASP A 180 -6.93 -4.14 0.66
C ASP A 180 -8.37 -3.80 1.03
N ILE A 181 -8.69 -2.49 1.14
CA ILE A 181 -10.04 -2.04 1.46
C ILE A 181 -10.91 -2.24 0.22
N VAL A 182 -11.88 -3.14 0.34
CA VAL A 182 -12.82 -3.47 -0.72
C VAL A 182 -14.23 -3.61 -0.20
N THR A 183 -15.19 -3.13 -0.97
CA THR A 183 -16.63 -3.34 -0.74
C THR A 183 -17.18 -4.16 -1.89
N ASP A 184 -17.98 -5.17 -1.58
CA ASP A 184 -18.70 -5.97 -2.56
C ASP A 184 -19.38 -5.05 -3.60
N ALA A 185 -19.19 -5.36 -4.88
CA ALA A 185 -19.65 -4.55 -5.98
C ALA A 185 -21.16 -4.28 -5.92
N GLN A 186 -21.97 -5.26 -5.46
CA GLN A 186 -23.43 -5.16 -5.30
C GLN A 186 -23.85 -4.36 -4.08
N GLN A 187 -22.93 -4.11 -3.14
CA GLN A 187 -23.18 -3.43 -1.87
C GLN A 187 -22.58 -2.01 -1.80
N ARG A 188 -22.02 -1.52 -2.89
CA ARG A 188 -21.41 -0.18 -2.96
C ARG A 188 -22.44 0.94 -2.76
N ARG A 189 -21.95 2.12 -2.38
CA ARG A 189 -22.72 3.36 -2.15
C ARG A 189 -23.72 3.31 -0.98
N LYS A 190 -23.57 2.31 -0.09
CA LYS A 190 -24.39 2.17 1.15
C LYS A 190 -23.63 2.60 2.42
N GLY A 191 -22.40 3.17 2.28
CA GLY A 191 -21.59 3.62 3.43
C GLY A 191 -20.70 2.55 4.05
N TYR A 192 -20.76 1.29 3.61
CA TYR A 192 -20.03 0.18 4.23
C TYR A 192 -18.51 0.34 4.23
N GLY A 193 -17.94 0.92 3.18
CA GLY A 193 -16.51 1.22 3.18
C GLY A 193 -16.11 2.24 4.25
N THR A 194 -16.97 3.22 4.55
CA THR A 194 -16.74 4.19 5.63
C THR A 194 -16.81 3.51 6.99
N GLN A 195 -17.83 2.66 7.22
CA GLN A 195 -17.98 1.90 8.47
C GLN A 195 -16.81 0.96 8.71
N LEU A 196 -16.38 0.21 7.68
CA LEU A 196 -15.21 -0.67 7.77
C LEU A 196 -13.96 0.11 8.20
N VAL A 197 -13.65 1.22 7.52
CA VAL A 197 -12.45 2.01 7.83
C VAL A 197 -12.55 2.64 9.22
N ALA A 198 -13.73 3.11 9.64
CA ALA A 198 -13.94 3.63 10.99
C ALA A 198 -13.63 2.57 12.06
N GLY A 199 -14.12 1.33 11.90
CA GLY A 199 -13.82 0.23 12.82
C GLY A 199 -12.34 -0.16 12.83
N MET A 200 -11.68 -0.13 11.67
CA MET A 200 -10.23 -0.37 11.59
C MET A 200 -9.43 0.75 12.32
N LEU A 201 -9.85 2.00 12.19
CA LEU A 201 -9.26 3.14 12.89
C LEU A 201 -9.45 3.01 14.41
N ASP A 202 -10.65 2.65 14.85
CA ASP A 202 -10.94 2.44 16.29
C ASP A 202 -10.03 1.37 16.88
N TRP A 203 -9.89 0.22 16.20
CA TRP A 203 -8.95 -0.81 16.60
C TRP A 203 -7.52 -0.25 16.72
N GLY A 204 -7.05 0.48 15.71
CA GLY A 204 -5.70 1.05 15.71
C GLY A 204 -5.47 2.01 16.88
N TRP A 205 -6.46 2.89 17.15
CA TRP A 205 -6.39 3.83 18.28
C TRP A 205 -6.35 3.13 19.65
N GLN A 206 -7.10 2.05 19.79
CA GLN A 206 -7.10 1.22 21.03
C GLN A 206 -5.77 0.48 21.21
N HIS A 207 -5.04 0.16 20.13
CA HIS A 207 -3.77 -0.55 20.15
C HIS A 207 -2.54 0.38 20.07
N GLY A 208 -2.73 1.69 20.23
CA GLY A 208 -1.62 2.65 20.39
C GLY A 208 -1.22 3.42 19.16
N ALA A 209 -1.93 3.27 18.03
CA ALA A 209 -1.70 4.11 16.85
C ALA A 209 -1.84 5.60 17.20
N GLN A 210 -0.94 6.43 16.70
CA GLN A 210 -1.01 7.88 16.78
C GLN A 210 -1.42 8.51 15.45
N TYR A 211 -1.23 7.79 14.35
CA TYR A 211 -1.69 8.18 13.04
C TYR A 211 -2.04 6.95 12.20
N ALA A 212 -2.93 7.14 11.24
CA ALA A 212 -3.23 6.17 10.20
C ALA A 212 -2.79 6.69 8.83
N TYR A 213 -2.46 5.80 7.90
CA TYR A 213 -2.14 6.15 6.53
C TYR A 213 -2.71 5.13 5.54
N LEU A 214 -2.92 5.58 4.33
CA LEU A 214 -3.38 4.75 3.22
C LEU A 214 -2.86 5.28 1.88
N GLN A 215 -3.03 4.48 0.85
CA GLN A 215 -2.62 4.80 -0.51
C GLN A 215 -3.81 4.70 -1.45
N VAL A 216 -4.07 5.75 -2.22
CA VAL A 216 -5.19 5.81 -3.15
C VAL A 216 -4.72 6.33 -4.51
N ILE A 217 -5.02 5.58 -5.57
CA ILE A 217 -4.69 5.99 -6.93
C ILE A 217 -5.43 7.28 -7.29
N GLU A 218 -4.76 8.19 -7.98
CA GLU A 218 -5.28 9.53 -8.33
C GLU A 218 -6.65 9.48 -9.02
N THR A 219 -6.89 8.47 -9.84
CA THR A 219 -8.16 8.31 -10.56
C THR A 219 -9.32 7.79 -9.70
N ASN A 220 -9.07 7.27 -8.49
CA ASN A 220 -10.11 6.74 -7.62
C ASN A 220 -10.76 7.82 -6.73
N GLN A 221 -11.48 8.74 -7.36
CA GLN A 221 -12.15 9.85 -6.67
C GLN A 221 -13.20 9.40 -5.65
N ILE A 222 -13.77 8.20 -5.82
CA ILE A 222 -14.77 7.66 -4.87
C ILE A 222 -14.10 7.35 -3.54
N ALA A 223 -12.96 6.65 -3.57
CA ALA A 223 -12.20 6.34 -2.37
C ALA A 223 -11.63 7.62 -1.73
N GLN A 224 -11.12 8.57 -2.52
CA GLN A 224 -10.63 9.86 -2.00
C GLN A 224 -11.72 10.60 -1.22
N ARG A 225 -12.95 10.67 -1.74
CA ARG A 225 -14.10 11.29 -1.02
C ARG A 225 -14.44 10.57 0.27
N LEU A 226 -14.35 9.24 0.29
CA LEU A 226 -14.55 8.44 1.51
C LEU A 226 -13.52 8.82 2.57
N TYR A 227 -12.24 8.80 2.20
CA TYR A 227 -11.14 9.08 3.13
C TYR A 227 -11.15 10.53 3.63
N ALA A 228 -11.46 11.49 2.75
CA ALA A 228 -11.63 12.90 3.15
C ALA A 228 -12.73 13.08 4.21
N ARG A 229 -13.87 12.38 4.08
CA ARG A 229 -14.95 12.41 5.08
C ARG A 229 -14.54 11.84 6.44
N LEU A 230 -13.60 10.90 6.47
CA LEU A 230 -13.03 10.36 7.71
C LEU A 230 -11.91 11.24 8.28
N GLY A 231 -11.59 12.36 7.62
CA GLY A 231 -10.59 13.33 8.08
C GLY A 231 -9.18 13.08 7.56
N PHE A 232 -8.96 12.09 6.71
CA PHE A 232 -7.66 11.92 6.06
C PHE A 232 -7.30 13.12 5.18
N GLN A 233 -6.02 13.48 5.18
CA GLN A 233 -5.47 14.58 4.39
C GLN A 233 -4.34 14.07 3.47
N PRO A 234 -4.20 14.63 2.25
CA PRO A 234 -3.07 14.33 1.39
C PRO A 234 -1.76 14.68 2.08
N THR A 235 -0.80 13.76 2.08
CA THR A 235 0.51 13.93 2.70
C THR A 235 1.60 14.06 1.65
N TYR A 236 1.66 13.12 0.71
CA TYR A 236 2.57 13.15 -0.44
C TYR A 236 2.02 12.28 -1.57
N GLN A 237 2.76 12.25 -2.68
CA GLN A 237 2.44 11.41 -3.83
C GLN A 237 3.63 10.54 -4.19
N TYR A 238 3.34 9.43 -4.86
CA TYR A 238 4.32 8.68 -5.60
C TYR A 238 3.76 8.27 -6.97
N TRP A 239 4.66 7.93 -7.89
CA TRP A 239 4.31 7.38 -9.19
C TRP A 239 5.32 6.30 -9.56
N TYR A 240 4.96 5.51 -10.57
CA TYR A 240 5.86 4.52 -11.13
C TYR A 240 6.42 4.98 -12.46
N ARG A 241 7.69 4.64 -12.70
CA ARG A 241 8.30 4.62 -14.03
C ARG A 241 8.56 3.18 -14.42
N ARG A 242 8.08 2.77 -15.60
CA ARG A 242 8.26 1.42 -16.13
C ARG A 242 8.93 1.48 -17.48
N GLN A 243 9.96 0.63 -17.68
CA GLN A 243 10.57 0.40 -18.97
C GLN A 243 9.58 -0.37 -19.86
N GLU A 244 9.33 0.11 -21.05
CA GLU A 244 8.62 -0.66 -22.09
C GLU A 244 9.62 -1.62 -22.74
N ARG A 245 9.20 -2.87 -22.90
CA ARG A 245 9.94 -3.88 -23.65
C ARG A 245 9.70 -3.73 -25.14
#